data_19f2ddcf3891571739732cc844d00a1b
#
_entry.id   19f2ddcf3891571739732cc844d00a1b
#
_cell.length_a   1.000
_cell.length_b   1.000
_cell.length_c   1.000
_cell.angle_alpha   90.00
_cell.angle_beta   90.00
_cell.angle_gamma   90.00
#
_symmetry.space_group_name_H-M   'P 1'
#
loop_
_entity.id
_entity.type
_entity.pdbx_description
1 polymer ?
#
loop_
_entity_poly.entity_id
_entity_poly.type
_entity_poly.pdbx_seq_one_letter_code
_entity_poly.pdbx_strand_id
1 'polypeptide(L)'
;MAENWQKVNTDPVCFGARDDTYGALSITKTGRVKTMKLVHRSGSIHCNPNDVDSYWSCTHSGVGNKLMTIITNTNKDALLPPTGDLETNPGNGKKYFYSLKGTGHKSPELVFRTLSNPLSLSRNQELQIWYGQDWVDVSEGNNSGQVCVDVFAWYI
;
A
#
# COMPACT_ATOMS: atom_id res chain seq x y z
N MET A 1 -17.45 13.23 -15.45
CA MET A 1 -17.56 13.66 -14.05
C MET A 1 -16.19 13.76 -13.42
N ALA A 2 -15.93 14.83 -12.69
CA ALA A 2 -14.68 14.97 -11.98
C ALA A 2 -14.59 13.92 -10.87
N GLU A 3 -13.38 13.40 -10.67
CA GLU A 3 -13.11 12.47 -9.58
C GLU A 3 -13.20 13.22 -8.24
N ASN A 4 -13.85 12.62 -7.26
CA ASN A 4 -14.06 13.24 -5.95
C ASN A 4 -13.01 12.72 -4.95
N TRP A 5 -11.74 12.99 -5.24
CA TRP A 5 -10.66 12.65 -4.35
C TRP A 5 -10.55 13.63 -3.19
N GLN A 6 -10.53 13.13 -1.98
CA GLN A 6 -10.34 13.94 -0.78
C GLN A 6 -9.08 13.48 -0.06
N LYS A 7 -8.18 14.42 0.22
CA LYS A 7 -6.95 14.14 0.96
C LYS A 7 -7.31 13.86 2.42
N VAL A 8 -6.79 12.75 2.95
CA VAL A 8 -7.12 12.29 4.31
C VAL A 8 -5.99 12.45 5.32
N ASN A 9 -4.84 12.95 4.88
CA ASN A 9 -3.71 13.24 5.78
C ASN A 9 -3.33 14.71 5.71
N THR A 10 -2.76 15.25 6.79
CA THR A 10 -2.18 16.60 6.80
C THR A 10 -0.68 16.53 6.52
N ASP A 11 0.03 15.70 7.28
CA ASP A 11 1.45 15.44 7.07
C ASP A 11 1.63 14.14 6.30
N PRO A 12 2.70 14.00 5.49
CA PRO A 12 2.94 12.75 4.78
C PRO A 12 2.97 11.55 5.72
N VAL A 13 2.41 10.44 5.25
CA VAL A 13 2.40 9.17 5.98
C VAL A 13 3.57 8.34 5.47
N CYS A 14 4.44 7.91 6.37
CA CYS A 14 5.65 7.18 5.98
C CYS A 14 5.58 5.73 6.45
N PHE A 15 6.01 4.80 5.59
CA PHE A 15 6.10 3.38 5.94
C PHE A 15 7.45 2.84 5.48
N GLY A 16 8.00 1.92 6.28
CA GLY A 16 9.27 1.27 5.99
C GLY A 16 9.07 -0.13 5.45
N ALA A 17 10.18 -0.83 5.24
CA ALA A 17 10.18 -2.11 4.54
C ALA A 17 10.39 -3.31 5.45
N ARG A 18 10.63 -3.10 6.76
CA ARG A 18 10.86 -4.17 7.73
C ARG A 18 10.61 -3.67 9.16
N ASP A 19 10.63 -4.59 10.12
CA ASP A 19 10.54 -4.31 11.57
C ASP A 19 9.20 -3.70 11.98
N ASP A 20 8.11 -4.06 11.27
CA ASP A 20 6.75 -3.59 11.55
C ASP A 20 6.64 -2.07 11.48
N THR A 21 7.29 -1.45 10.50
CA THR A 21 7.30 0.00 10.34
C THR A 21 6.20 0.48 9.41
N TYR A 22 4.96 0.08 9.68
CA TYR A 22 3.81 0.55 8.92
C TYR A 22 3.58 2.06 9.13
N GLY A 23 2.89 2.69 8.18
CA GLY A 23 2.45 4.07 8.32
C GLY A 23 1.01 4.08 8.83
N ALA A 24 0.76 4.85 9.90
CA ALA A 24 -0.58 4.98 10.46
C ALA A 24 -1.24 6.27 9.98
N LEU A 25 -2.52 6.20 9.66
CA LEU A 25 -3.32 7.39 9.35
C LEU A 25 -4.69 7.28 9.99
N SER A 26 -5.27 8.44 10.35
CA SER A 26 -6.61 8.51 10.90
C SER A 26 -7.57 9.03 9.84
N ILE A 27 -8.69 8.35 9.67
CA ILE A 27 -9.75 8.80 8.76
C ILE A 27 -10.37 10.09 9.30
N THR A 28 -10.56 11.06 8.43
CA THR A 28 -11.02 12.40 8.80
C THR A 28 -12.53 12.59 8.65
N LYS A 29 -13.19 11.71 7.90
CA LYS A 29 -14.61 11.86 7.57
C LYS A 29 -15.28 10.49 7.52
N THR A 30 -16.37 10.34 8.28
CA THR A 30 -17.21 9.15 8.18
C THR A 30 -17.90 9.09 6.83
N GLY A 31 -17.91 7.93 6.21
CA GLY A 31 -18.58 7.72 4.94
C GLY A 31 -18.14 6.45 4.25
N ARG A 32 -18.66 6.27 3.05
CA ARG A 32 -18.34 5.12 2.21
C ARG A 32 -17.32 5.53 1.16
N VAL A 33 -16.30 4.71 0.98
CA VAL A 33 -15.18 5.00 0.11
C VAL A 33 -15.13 3.97 -1.02
N LYS A 34 -15.15 4.47 -2.25
CA LYS A 34 -15.11 3.66 -3.46
C LYS A 34 -13.75 3.03 -3.69
N THR A 35 -12.71 3.82 -3.44
CA THR A 35 -11.31 3.37 -3.49
C THR A 35 -10.42 4.46 -2.87
N MET A 36 -9.12 4.19 -2.83
CA MET A 36 -8.11 5.12 -2.34
C MET A 36 -6.93 5.15 -3.29
N LYS A 37 -6.12 6.20 -3.17
CA LYS A 37 -4.84 6.27 -3.88
C LYS A 37 -3.76 6.85 -2.97
N LEU A 38 -2.53 6.48 -3.25
CA LEU A 38 -1.33 6.99 -2.60
C LEU A 38 -0.56 7.81 -3.63
N VAL A 39 -0.15 9.01 -3.24
CA VAL A 39 0.70 9.86 -4.07
C VAL A 39 2.08 9.89 -3.44
N HIS A 40 3.10 9.49 -4.17
CA HIS A 40 4.47 9.49 -3.68
C HIS A 40 4.95 10.91 -3.40
N ARG A 41 5.53 11.10 -2.20
CA ARG A 41 6.10 12.39 -1.80
C ARG A 41 7.62 12.33 -1.69
N SER A 42 8.16 11.29 -1.08
CA SER A 42 9.60 11.16 -0.88
C SER A 42 9.99 9.74 -0.55
N GLY A 43 11.28 9.46 -0.66
CA GLY A 43 11.86 8.20 -0.23
C GLY A 43 11.69 7.07 -1.23
N SER A 44 12.32 5.97 -0.91
CA SER A 44 12.27 4.74 -1.71
C SER A 44 12.56 3.53 -0.82
N ILE A 45 12.19 2.36 -1.32
CA ILE A 45 12.37 1.08 -0.65
C ILE A 45 13.22 0.17 -1.52
N HIS A 46 14.05 -0.64 -0.87
CA HIS A 46 14.81 -1.73 -1.48
C HIS A 46 14.45 -3.03 -0.78
N CYS A 47 14.07 -4.04 -1.53
CA CYS A 47 13.86 -5.38 -0.98
C CYS A 47 15.14 -6.21 -0.99
N ASN A 48 16.22 -5.68 -1.54
CA ASN A 48 17.54 -6.25 -1.58
C ASN A 48 18.52 -5.10 -1.80
N PRO A 49 19.70 -5.06 -1.13
CA PRO A 49 20.66 -3.98 -1.30
C PRO A 49 21.12 -3.74 -2.73
N ASN A 50 21.04 -4.76 -3.59
CA ASN A 50 21.48 -4.66 -4.98
C ASN A 50 20.36 -4.33 -5.95
N ASP A 51 19.13 -4.16 -5.48
CA ASP A 51 17.99 -3.81 -6.31
C ASP A 51 17.90 -2.30 -6.52
N VAL A 52 17.18 -1.90 -7.57
CA VAL A 52 16.92 -0.49 -7.82
C VAL A 52 15.88 0.05 -6.83
N ASP A 53 15.84 1.37 -6.69
CA ASP A 53 14.84 2.03 -5.87
C ASP A 53 13.42 1.70 -6.33
N SER A 54 12.51 1.56 -5.38
CA SER A 54 11.10 1.33 -5.65
C SER A 54 10.23 2.13 -4.68
N TYR A 55 9.05 2.53 -5.14
CA TYR A 55 8.06 3.17 -4.26
C TYR A 55 7.04 2.17 -3.75
N TRP A 56 6.59 1.24 -4.61
CA TRP A 56 5.43 0.41 -4.33
C TRP A 56 5.71 -1.08 -4.39
N SER A 57 6.93 -1.47 -4.72
CA SER A 57 7.19 -2.83 -5.20
C SER A 57 8.55 -3.33 -4.73
N CYS A 58 8.86 -4.54 -5.16
CA CYS A 58 10.19 -5.13 -5.10
C CYS A 58 10.55 -5.54 -6.53
N THR A 59 11.66 -5.05 -7.04
CA THR A 59 12.10 -5.37 -8.39
C THR A 59 12.94 -6.64 -8.46
N HIS A 60 13.05 -7.36 -7.36
CA HIS A 60 13.81 -8.60 -7.29
C HIS A 60 13.18 -9.70 -8.17
N SER A 61 14.01 -10.54 -8.76
CA SER A 61 13.61 -11.52 -9.77
C SER A 61 12.52 -12.50 -9.33
N GLY A 62 12.36 -12.73 -8.05
CA GLY A 62 11.34 -13.66 -7.54
C GLY A 62 9.91 -13.17 -7.64
N VAL A 63 9.69 -11.87 -7.68
CA VAL A 63 8.37 -11.24 -7.72
C VAL A 63 8.18 -10.29 -8.91
N GLY A 64 9.24 -9.95 -9.62
CA GLY A 64 9.17 -9.06 -10.79
C GLY A 64 8.68 -7.67 -10.40
N ASN A 65 7.78 -7.11 -11.20
CA ASN A 65 7.23 -5.76 -10.98
C ASN A 65 5.90 -5.78 -10.21
N LYS A 66 5.66 -6.82 -9.42
CA LYS A 66 4.43 -6.90 -8.62
C LYS A 66 4.45 -5.86 -7.52
N LEU A 67 3.28 -5.26 -7.27
CA LEU A 67 3.13 -4.24 -6.24
C LEU A 67 3.00 -4.88 -4.87
N MET A 68 3.55 -4.23 -3.84
CA MET A 68 3.58 -4.75 -2.47
C MET A 68 3.07 -3.76 -1.43
N THR A 69 2.48 -2.65 -1.84
CA THR A 69 1.97 -1.66 -0.89
C THR A 69 0.50 -1.94 -0.60
N ILE A 70 0.17 -2.14 0.68
CA ILE A 70 -1.14 -2.62 1.11
C ILE A 70 -1.68 -1.71 2.20
N ILE A 71 -2.98 -1.39 2.12
CA ILE A 71 -3.68 -0.66 3.19
C ILE A 71 -4.51 -1.66 3.98
N THR A 72 -4.35 -1.63 5.31
CA THR A 72 -5.03 -2.54 6.21
C THR A 72 -5.79 -1.78 7.29
N ASN A 73 -6.62 -2.51 8.06
CA ASN A 73 -7.14 -2.03 9.33
C ASN A 73 -6.12 -2.32 10.45
N THR A 74 -6.46 -2.04 11.70
CA THR A 74 -5.56 -2.26 12.84
C THR A 74 -5.37 -3.73 13.20
N ASN A 75 -6.21 -4.62 12.67
CA ASN A 75 -6.07 -6.06 12.83
C ASN A 75 -5.19 -6.68 11.73
N LYS A 76 -4.57 -5.86 10.89
CA LYS A 76 -3.75 -6.29 9.75
C LYS A 76 -4.56 -7.02 8.66
N ASP A 77 -5.87 -6.78 8.60
CA ASP A 77 -6.69 -7.29 7.50
C ASP A 77 -6.54 -6.38 6.28
N ALA A 78 -6.23 -6.95 5.12
CA ALA A 78 -6.09 -6.17 3.89
C ALA A 78 -7.43 -5.59 3.45
N LEU A 79 -7.46 -4.28 3.24
CA LEU A 79 -8.61 -3.56 2.72
C LEU A 79 -8.40 -3.18 1.26
N LEU A 80 -7.21 -2.70 0.92
CA LEU A 80 -6.81 -2.32 -0.43
C LEU A 80 -5.39 -2.84 -0.73
N PRO A 81 -5.23 -3.70 -1.70
CA PRO A 81 -6.31 -4.32 -2.47
C PRO A 81 -7.09 -5.32 -1.61
N PRO A 82 -8.31 -5.72 -2.03
CA PRO A 82 -9.02 -6.80 -1.35
C PRO A 82 -8.20 -8.08 -1.38
N THR A 83 -8.40 -8.95 -0.39
CA THR A 83 -7.62 -10.20 -0.27
C THR A 83 -7.69 -11.08 -1.53
N GLY A 84 -8.81 -11.02 -2.25
CA GLY A 84 -8.97 -11.79 -3.48
C GLY A 84 -8.05 -11.35 -4.62
N ASP A 85 -7.49 -10.14 -4.55
CA ASP A 85 -6.56 -9.63 -5.56
C ASP A 85 -5.11 -9.99 -5.24
N LEU A 86 -4.83 -10.46 -4.04
CA LEU A 86 -3.47 -10.80 -3.64
C LEU A 86 -3.05 -12.13 -4.26
N GLU A 87 -1.82 -12.16 -4.76
CA GLU A 87 -1.24 -13.33 -5.39
C GLU A 87 -0.38 -14.10 -4.38
N THR A 88 -0.33 -15.40 -4.54
CA THR A 88 0.45 -16.27 -3.66
C THR A 88 1.87 -16.42 -4.19
N ASN A 89 2.86 -16.22 -3.33
CA ASN A 89 4.24 -16.54 -3.66
C ASN A 89 4.41 -18.07 -3.53
N PRO A 90 4.73 -18.78 -4.63
CA PRO A 90 4.85 -20.24 -4.58
C PRO A 90 6.00 -20.72 -3.70
N GLY A 91 7.00 -19.86 -3.44
CA GLY A 91 8.14 -20.21 -2.61
C GLY A 91 7.85 -20.28 -1.12
N ASN A 92 6.85 -19.55 -0.64
CA ASN A 92 6.54 -19.50 0.79
C ASN A 92 5.05 -19.61 1.12
N GLY A 93 4.18 -19.67 0.11
CA GLY A 93 2.73 -19.81 0.31
C GLY A 93 2.03 -18.56 0.85
N LYS A 94 2.72 -17.43 0.97
CA LYS A 94 2.16 -16.19 1.49
C LYS A 94 1.57 -15.34 0.37
N LYS A 95 0.54 -14.57 0.70
CA LYS A 95 -0.14 -13.66 -0.23
C LYS A 95 0.17 -12.24 0.17
N TYR A 96 1.00 -11.53 -0.61
CA TYR A 96 1.42 -10.18 -0.23
C TYR A 96 1.77 -9.28 -1.40
N PHE A 97 1.44 -9.66 -2.61
CA PHE A 97 1.69 -8.82 -3.79
C PHE A 97 0.55 -8.95 -4.80
N TYR A 98 0.49 -8.01 -5.73
CA TYR A 98 -0.60 -7.91 -6.71
C TYR A 98 -0.13 -7.10 -7.91
N SER A 99 -0.97 -7.02 -8.94
CA SER A 99 -0.70 -6.22 -10.14
C SER A 99 -1.83 -5.22 -10.36
N LEU A 100 -1.45 -4.04 -10.85
CA LEU A 100 -2.38 -3.04 -11.36
C LEU A 100 -1.91 -2.63 -12.74
N LYS A 101 -2.75 -2.77 -13.74
CA LYS A 101 -2.41 -2.42 -15.12
C LYS A 101 -2.01 -0.95 -15.19
N GLY A 102 -0.86 -0.68 -15.80
CA GLY A 102 -0.37 0.68 -15.97
C GLY A 102 0.36 1.26 -14.76
N THR A 103 0.51 0.51 -13.66
CA THR A 103 1.24 0.95 -12.47
C THR A 103 2.50 0.12 -12.30
N GLY A 104 3.63 0.80 -12.20
CA GLY A 104 4.93 0.17 -11.98
C GLY A 104 5.53 0.58 -10.63
N HIS A 105 6.75 0.08 -10.39
CA HIS A 105 7.43 0.27 -9.10
C HIS A 105 7.72 1.74 -8.75
N LYS A 106 7.80 2.62 -9.74
CA LYS A 106 8.06 4.06 -9.55
C LYS A 106 6.97 4.96 -10.13
N SER A 107 5.77 4.46 -10.31
CA SER A 107 4.66 5.30 -10.71
C SER A 107 4.44 6.41 -9.67
N PRO A 108 4.15 7.65 -10.06
CA PRO A 108 3.98 8.75 -9.11
C PRO A 108 2.76 8.57 -8.20
N GLU A 109 1.80 7.78 -8.64
CA GLU A 109 0.60 7.45 -7.87
C GLU A 109 0.34 5.95 -7.90
N LEU A 110 -0.19 5.44 -6.81
CA LEU A 110 -0.73 4.09 -6.71
C LEU A 110 -2.24 4.21 -6.50
N VAL A 111 -3.01 3.97 -7.56
CA VAL A 111 -4.48 4.06 -7.50
C VAL A 111 -5.04 2.64 -7.41
N PHE A 112 -5.61 2.30 -6.25
CA PHE A 112 -6.22 0.98 -6.09
C PHE A 112 -7.47 0.86 -6.95
N ARG A 113 -7.80 -0.36 -7.38
CA ARG A 113 -9.00 -0.55 -8.18
C ARG A 113 -10.26 -0.17 -7.40
N THR A 114 -11.28 0.24 -8.12
CA THR A 114 -12.59 0.50 -7.53
C THR A 114 -13.17 -0.78 -6.92
N LEU A 115 -13.62 -0.68 -5.67
CA LEU A 115 -14.19 -1.81 -4.96
C LEU A 115 -15.63 -2.06 -5.37
N SER A 116 -16.01 -3.34 -5.53
CA SER A 116 -17.40 -3.71 -5.79
C SER A 116 -18.30 -3.38 -4.59
N ASN A 117 -17.75 -3.56 -3.38
CA ASN A 117 -18.42 -3.16 -2.14
C ASN A 117 -17.61 -2.05 -1.49
N PRO A 118 -18.09 -0.80 -1.50
CA PRO A 118 -17.37 0.30 -0.90
C PRO A 118 -17.04 0.06 0.57
N LEU A 119 -15.92 0.59 1.02
CA LEU A 119 -15.51 0.53 2.42
C LEU A 119 -16.31 1.53 3.23
N SER A 120 -16.87 1.08 4.34
CA SER A 120 -17.46 1.98 5.33
C SER A 120 -16.38 2.37 6.33
N LEU A 121 -16.04 3.66 6.35
CA LEU A 121 -15.00 4.19 7.22
C LEU A 121 -15.62 5.18 8.20
N SER A 122 -15.07 5.23 9.40
CA SER A 122 -15.52 6.14 10.46
C SER A 122 -14.44 7.16 10.75
N ARG A 123 -14.87 8.38 11.09
CA ARG A 123 -13.95 9.42 11.56
C ARG A 123 -13.15 8.89 12.74
N ASN A 124 -11.84 9.16 12.72
CA ASN A 124 -10.85 8.71 13.71
C ASN A 124 -10.50 7.23 13.63
N GLN A 125 -11.05 6.47 12.68
CA GLN A 125 -10.63 5.10 12.44
C GLN A 125 -9.18 5.11 11.94
N GLU A 126 -8.34 4.24 12.50
CA GLU A 126 -6.96 4.09 12.04
C GLU A 126 -6.89 3.11 10.88
N LEU A 127 -6.17 3.49 9.83
CA LEU A 127 -5.73 2.60 8.78
C LEU A 127 -4.21 2.53 8.80
N GLN A 128 -3.66 1.45 8.25
CA GLN A 128 -2.22 1.22 8.22
C GLN A 128 -1.75 0.96 6.79
N ILE A 129 -0.60 1.53 6.43
CA ILE A 129 0.04 1.27 5.15
C ILE A 129 1.25 0.38 5.40
N TRP A 130 1.29 -0.76 4.72
CA TRP A 130 2.33 -1.75 4.90
C TRP A 130 3.07 -2.02 3.59
N TYR A 131 4.36 -2.28 3.71
CA TYR A 131 5.10 -2.96 2.65
C TYR A 131 4.85 -4.47 2.78
N GLY A 132 4.51 -5.14 1.69
CA GLY A 132 4.00 -6.52 1.75
C GLY A 132 4.88 -7.51 2.49
N GLN A 133 6.20 -7.49 2.26
CA GLN A 133 7.11 -8.40 2.96
C GLN A 133 7.15 -8.13 4.46
N ASP A 134 7.07 -6.87 4.87
CA ASP A 134 6.99 -6.48 6.28
C ASP A 134 5.66 -6.92 6.90
N TRP A 135 4.58 -6.78 6.15
CA TRP A 135 3.23 -7.13 6.59
C TRP A 135 3.07 -8.62 6.93
N VAL A 136 3.70 -9.50 6.15
CA VAL A 136 3.62 -10.96 6.36
C VAL A 136 4.89 -11.57 6.95
N ASP A 137 5.88 -10.74 7.30
CA ASP A 137 7.15 -11.15 7.91
C ASP A 137 7.91 -12.18 7.07
N VAL A 138 8.08 -11.91 5.77
CA VAL A 138 8.85 -12.79 4.88
C VAL A 138 10.01 -12.05 4.25
N SER A 139 11.20 -12.65 4.31
CA SER A 139 12.41 -12.18 3.62
C SER A 139 12.71 -10.69 3.82
N GLU A 140 12.31 -10.12 4.96
CA GLU A 140 12.43 -8.67 5.19
C GLU A 140 13.79 -8.25 5.74
N GLY A 141 14.63 -9.18 6.17
CA GLY A 141 15.89 -8.87 6.83
C GLY A 141 16.89 -8.06 6.00
N ASN A 142 16.79 -8.14 4.67
CA ASN A 142 17.63 -7.37 3.75
C ASN A 142 16.88 -6.19 3.11
N ASN A 143 15.66 -5.90 3.58
CA ASN A 143 14.90 -4.75 3.12
C ASN A 143 15.41 -3.48 3.79
N SER A 144 15.29 -2.36 3.10
CA SER A 144 15.68 -1.06 3.62
C SER A 144 14.84 0.05 3.01
N GLY A 145 14.94 1.23 3.63
CA GLY A 145 14.32 2.43 3.12
C GLY A 145 12.94 2.71 3.68
N GLN A 146 12.40 3.83 3.25
CA GLN A 146 11.12 4.35 3.71
C GLN A 146 10.49 5.16 2.58
N VAL A 147 9.19 5.04 2.43
CA VAL A 147 8.41 5.82 1.47
C VAL A 147 7.40 6.66 2.23
N CYS A 148 7.29 7.93 1.86
CA CYS A 148 6.31 8.85 2.43
C CYS A 148 5.32 9.25 1.34
N VAL A 149 4.03 9.27 1.69
CA VAL A 149 2.93 9.45 0.74
C VAL A 149 1.89 10.41 1.27
N ASP A 150 1.11 10.99 0.34
CA ASP A 150 -0.20 11.56 0.63
C ASP A 150 -1.27 10.53 0.28
N VAL A 151 -2.32 10.50 1.09
CA VAL A 151 -3.40 9.53 0.95
C VAL A 151 -4.69 10.25 0.56
N PHE A 152 -5.33 9.76 -0.48
CA PHE A 152 -6.60 10.29 -0.96
C PHE A 152 -7.66 9.18 -0.96
N ALA A 153 -8.87 9.53 -0.57
CA ALA A 153 -10.02 8.64 -0.60
C ALA A 153 -11.10 9.20 -1.52
N TRP A 154 -11.74 8.32 -2.28
CA TRP A 154 -12.88 8.69 -3.14
C TRP A 154 -14.15 8.33 -2.41
N TYR A 155 -14.76 9.34 -1.79
CA TYR A 155 -16.04 9.19 -1.09
C TYR A 155 -17.21 9.20 -2.08
N ILE A 156 -18.23 8.43 -1.77
CA ILE A 156 -19.47 8.37 -2.54
C ILE A 156 -20.67 8.78 -1.67
#